data_952cdcc0305eabb6230090d30a0d7da5
#
_entry.id   952cdcc0305eabb6230090d30a0d7da5
#
_cell.length_a   1.000
_cell.length_b   1.000
_cell.length_c   1.000
_cell.angle_alpha   90.00
_cell.angle_beta   90.00
_cell.angle_gamma   90.00
#
_symmetry.space_group_name_H-M   'P 1'
#
loop_
_entity.id
_entity.type
_entity.pdbx_description
1 polymer ?
#
loop_
_entity_poly.entity_id
_entity_poly.type
_entity_poly.pdbx_seq_one_letter_code
_entity_poly.pdbx_strand_id
1 'polypeptide(L)'
;LFVQYIITFVLIIVSLFFTKQVRFMLSADLNYTTKDIIQCQLYAERSSYDINISDEEWERREQREKSNLAYIKEEMDHSPLFIRWEYGENPNQLDDNYINVRNAQRDEFKQVIYSSLSNKYIELFGFQLKEGRLWNDSVDQWTDYKMIINESAKSLLEIDNIETALIQPERRLWWSMSKSEEMKKNPPYQVIGVIKDFKIG
;
A
#
# COMPACT_ATOMS: atom_id res chain seq x y z
N LEU A 1 -4.07 -17.81 -52.06
CA LEU A 1 -4.43 -16.38 -52.12
C LEU A 1 -5.52 -16.02 -51.10
N PHE A 2 -6.71 -16.65 -51.14
CA PHE A 2 -7.83 -16.31 -50.26
C PHE A 2 -7.50 -16.46 -48.76
N VAL A 3 -6.87 -17.55 -48.34
CA VAL A 3 -6.43 -17.82 -46.96
C VAL A 3 -5.39 -16.75 -46.50
N GLN A 4 -4.51 -16.33 -47.38
CA GLN A 4 -3.52 -15.30 -47.08
C GLN A 4 -4.18 -13.95 -46.78
N TYR A 5 -5.21 -13.56 -47.55
CA TYR A 5 -5.96 -12.33 -47.24
C TYR A 5 -6.70 -12.38 -45.91
N ILE A 6 -7.28 -13.52 -45.57
CA ILE A 6 -7.95 -13.72 -44.27
C ILE A 6 -6.94 -13.54 -43.13
N ILE A 7 -5.79 -14.21 -43.21
CA ILE A 7 -4.75 -14.09 -42.18
C ILE A 7 -4.27 -12.66 -42.04
N THR A 8 -3.97 -11.97 -43.16
CA THR A 8 -3.54 -10.58 -43.14
C THR A 8 -4.58 -9.66 -42.50
N PHE A 9 -5.86 -9.85 -42.84
CA PHE A 9 -6.95 -9.05 -42.28
C PHE A 9 -7.10 -9.26 -40.77
N VAL A 10 -7.00 -10.50 -40.31
CA VAL A 10 -7.02 -10.82 -38.87
C VAL A 10 -5.85 -10.17 -38.15
N LEU A 11 -4.63 -10.24 -38.70
CA LEU A 11 -3.46 -9.62 -38.09
C LEU A 11 -3.59 -8.10 -38.00
N ILE A 12 -4.17 -7.44 -39.00
CA ILE A 12 -4.43 -5.99 -38.97
C ILE A 12 -5.40 -5.65 -37.84
N ILE A 13 -6.51 -6.39 -37.73
CA ILE A 13 -7.51 -6.16 -36.67
C ILE A 13 -6.86 -6.33 -35.29
N VAL A 14 -6.13 -7.41 -35.07
CA VAL A 14 -5.43 -7.68 -33.80
C VAL A 14 -4.45 -6.58 -33.47
N SER A 15 -3.66 -6.12 -34.45
CA SER A 15 -2.69 -5.04 -34.28
C SER A 15 -3.36 -3.71 -33.90
N LEU A 16 -4.48 -3.36 -34.54
CA LEU A 16 -5.24 -2.16 -34.23
C LEU A 16 -5.84 -2.23 -32.82
N PHE A 17 -6.37 -3.39 -32.44
CA PHE A 17 -6.93 -3.60 -31.12
C PHE A 17 -5.86 -3.51 -30.05
N PHE A 18 -4.72 -4.16 -30.25
CA PHE A 18 -3.57 -4.09 -29.35
C PHE A 18 -3.05 -2.67 -29.19
N THR A 19 -2.89 -1.92 -30.29
CA THR A 19 -2.46 -0.51 -30.24
C THR A 19 -3.44 0.35 -29.44
N LYS A 20 -4.75 0.13 -29.61
CA LYS A 20 -5.79 0.84 -28.86
C LYS A 20 -5.71 0.50 -27.36
N GLN A 21 -5.51 -0.77 -27.03
CA GLN A 21 -5.37 -1.23 -25.64
C GLN A 21 -4.13 -0.64 -24.97
N VAL A 22 -2.98 -0.66 -25.63
CA VAL A 22 -1.75 -0.04 -25.11
C VAL A 22 -1.93 1.46 -24.89
N ARG A 23 -2.54 2.17 -25.82
CA ARG A 23 -2.84 3.60 -25.64
C ARG A 23 -3.76 3.84 -24.46
N PHE A 24 -4.80 3.02 -24.28
CA PHE A 24 -5.70 3.12 -23.14
C PHE A 24 -4.94 2.90 -21.82
N MET A 25 -4.07 1.90 -21.74
CA MET A 25 -3.26 1.64 -20.55
C MET A 25 -2.32 2.81 -20.23
N LEU A 26 -1.63 3.35 -21.25
CA LEU A 26 -0.72 4.48 -21.08
C LEU A 26 -1.42 5.80 -20.73
N SER A 27 -2.68 5.98 -21.14
CA SER A 27 -3.46 7.17 -20.85
C SER A 27 -4.33 7.06 -19.60
N ALA A 28 -4.30 5.91 -18.93
CA ALA A 28 -5.10 5.68 -17.75
C ALA A 28 -4.62 6.60 -16.60
N ASP A 29 -5.55 7.36 -16.03
CA ASP A 29 -5.29 8.12 -14.82
C ASP A 29 -5.11 7.15 -13.65
N LEU A 30 -3.94 7.16 -13.06
CA LEU A 30 -3.59 6.32 -11.91
C LEU A 30 -4.20 6.84 -10.61
N ASN A 31 -4.69 8.09 -10.61
CA ASN A 31 -5.14 8.84 -9.44
C ASN A 31 -4.05 9.04 -8.37
N TYR A 32 -2.78 8.93 -8.78
CA TYR A 32 -1.61 9.36 -8.03
C TYR A 32 -0.53 9.85 -9.01
N THR A 33 0.44 10.61 -8.53
CA THR A 33 1.53 11.13 -9.36
C THR A 33 2.74 10.22 -9.30
N THR A 34 3.35 9.99 -10.47
CA THR A 34 4.69 9.38 -10.59
C THR A 34 5.70 10.35 -11.17
N LYS A 35 5.24 11.57 -11.50
CA LYS A 35 6.08 12.58 -12.14
C LYS A 35 7.12 13.07 -11.15
N ASP A 36 8.37 13.12 -11.62
CA ASP A 36 9.53 13.59 -10.86
C ASP A 36 9.83 12.77 -9.58
N ILE A 37 9.30 11.53 -9.51
CA ILE A 37 9.60 10.58 -8.43
C ILE A 37 10.64 9.57 -8.93
N ILE A 38 11.71 9.40 -8.16
CA ILE A 38 12.75 8.40 -8.39
C ILE A 38 12.63 7.35 -7.30
N GLN A 39 12.48 6.10 -7.70
CA GLN A 39 12.53 4.97 -6.79
C GLN A 39 13.93 4.36 -6.81
N CYS A 40 14.54 4.26 -5.64
CA CYS A 40 15.80 3.56 -5.45
C CYS A 40 15.57 2.36 -4.54
N GLN A 41 15.95 1.18 -5.00
CA GLN A 41 15.93 0.00 -4.16
C GLN A 41 17.26 -0.11 -3.42
N LEU A 42 17.19 -0.03 -2.09
CA LEU A 42 18.36 -0.28 -1.25
C LEU A 42 18.53 -1.80 -1.13
N TYR A 43 19.60 -2.31 -1.70
CA TYR A 43 19.99 -3.70 -1.48
C TYR A 43 20.57 -3.82 -0.07
N ALA A 44 19.79 -4.35 0.86
CA ALA A 44 20.39 -5.05 1.99
C ALA A 44 20.99 -6.35 1.43
N GLU A 45 22.24 -6.68 1.78
CA GLU A 45 22.75 -8.02 1.55
C GLU A 45 21.74 -9.00 2.14
N ARG A 46 20.91 -9.62 1.29
CA ARG A 46 20.13 -10.77 1.71
C ARG A 46 21.14 -11.84 2.06
N SER A 47 21.56 -11.87 3.32
CA SER A 47 22.15 -13.09 3.80
C SER A 47 21.10 -14.17 3.59
N SER A 48 21.48 -15.20 2.82
CA SER A 48 20.74 -16.46 2.75
C SER A 48 20.13 -16.70 4.13
N TYR A 49 18.87 -17.12 4.17
CA TYR A 49 18.22 -17.58 5.40
C TYR A 49 19.05 -18.74 5.96
N ASP A 50 20.15 -18.43 6.60
CA ASP A 50 20.86 -19.35 7.44
C ASP A 50 20.00 -19.59 8.67
N ILE A 51 19.30 -20.71 8.64
CA ILE A 51 18.40 -21.19 9.71
C ILE A 51 19.17 -21.36 11.05
N ASN A 52 20.50 -21.22 11.05
CA ASN A 52 21.40 -21.44 12.18
C ASN A 52 22.11 -20.17 12.66
N ILE A 53 21.55 -18.99 12.50
CA ILE A 53 22.14 -17.76 13.05
C ILE A 53 21.87 -17.72 14.55
N SER A 54 22.87 -17.42 15.36
CA SER A 54 22.70 -17.21 16.80
C SER A 54 21.91 -15.95 17.09
N ASP A 55 21.20 -15.91 18.22
CA ASP A 55 20.43 -14.74 18.65
C ASP A 55 21.29 -13.47 18.72
N GLU A 56 22.55 -13.58 19.17
CA GLU A 56 23.51 -12.47 19.21
C GLU A 56 23.89 -11.94 17.82
N GLU A 57 23.93 -12.80 16.83
CA GLU A 57 24.21 -12.37 15.44
C GLU A 57 22.98 -11.73 14.80
N TRP A 58 21.80 -12.21 15.15
CA TRP A 58 20.52 -11.57 14.78
C TRP A 58 20.42 -10.15 15.34
N GLU A 59 20.69 -9.95 16.63
CA GLU A 59 20.66 -8.64 17.26
C GLU A 59 21.70 -7.68 16.62
N ARG A 60 22.89 -8.17 16.32
CA ARG A 60 23.93 -7.37 15.65
C ARG A 60 23.52 -6.94 14.23
N ARG A 61 22.86 -7.82 13.49
CA ARG A 61 22.36 -7.49 12.14
C ARG A 61 21.23 -6.47 12.22
N GLU A 62 20.26 -6.70 13.08
CA GLU A 62 19.15 -5.77 13.29
C GLU A 62 19.66 -4.38 13.69
N GLN A 63 20.64 -4.32 14.59
CA GLN A 63 21.21 -3.04 15.01
C GLN A 63 21.97 -2.34 13.89
N ARG A 64 22.68 -3.11 13.04
CA ARG A 64 23.36 -2.56 11.85
C ARG A 64 22.36 -2.02 10.83
N GLU A 65 21.29 -2.75 10.55
CA GLU A 65 20.23 -2.30 9.65
C GLU A 65 19.57 -1.02 10.16
N LYS A 66 19.24 -0.96 11.44
CA LYS A 66 18.69 0.25 12.07
C LYS A 66 19.65 1.44 11.95
N SER A 67 20.94 1.23 12.18
CA SER A 67 21.95 2.28 12.07
C SER A 67 22.12 2.75 10.63
N ASN A 68 22.17 1.84 9.66
CA ASN A 68 22.25 2.18 8.24
C ASN A 68 21.02 2.95 7.77
N LEU A 69 19.84 2.53 8.21
CA LEU A 69 18.59 3.21 7.87
C LEU A 69 18.55 4.63 8.47
N ALA A 70 19.01 4.79 9.70
CA ALA A 70 19.11 6.09 10.36
C ALA A 70 20.08 7.03 9.61
N TYR A 71 21.24 6.53 9.22
CA TYR A 71 22.22 7.26 8.42
C TYR A 71 21.64 7.70 7.06
N ILE A 72 20.98 6.77 6.35
CA ILE A 72 20.34 7.10 5.06
C ILE A 72 19.28 8.18 5.23
N LYS A 73 18.46 8.09 6.29
CA LYS A 73 17.44 9.11 6.59
C LYS A 73 18.07 10.47 6.82
N GLU A 74 19.13 10.54 7.60
CA GLU A 74 19.86 11.77 7.88
C GLU A 74 20.44 12.39 6.60
N GLU A 75 21.09 11.59 5.75
CA GLU A 75 21.63 12.05 4.46
C GLU A 75 20.53 12.55 3.52
N MET A 76 19.39 11.85 3.46
CA MET A 76 18.27 12.25 2.62
C MET A 76 17.62 13.54 3.10
N ASP A 77 17.49 13.73 4.43
CA ASP A 77 16.92 14.93 5.01
C ASP A 77 17.79 16.18 4.78
N HIS A 78 19.11 16.01 4.70
CA HIS A 78 20.06 17.12 4.46
C HIS A 78 20.40 17.32 2.96
N SER A 79 19.97 16.44 2.09
CA SER A 79 20.29 16.50 0.66
C SER A 79 19.51 17.61 -0.05
N PRO A 80 20.19 18.56 -0.72
CA PRO A 80 19.52 19.58 -1.51
C PRO A 80 18.93 19.07 -2.82
N LEU A 81 19.17 17.78 -3.14
CA LEU A 81 18.71 17.15 -4.38
C LEU A 81 17.26 16.69 -4.32
N PHE A 82 16.76 16.47 -3.10
CA PHE A 82 15.41 15.95 -2.89
C PHE A 82 14.54 17.00 -2.21
N ILE A 83 13.37 17.26 -2.81
CA ILE A 83 12.37 18.13 -2.21
C ILE A 83 11.63 17.38 -1.10
N ARG A 84 11.39 16.10 -1.32
CA ARG A 84 10.73 15.17 -0.39
C ARG A 84 11.25 13.76 -0.66
N TRP A 85 11.27 12.97 0.35
CA TRP A 85 11.55 11.54 0.23
C TRP A 85 10.73 10.76 1.26
N GLU A 86 10.47 9.51 0.97
CA GLU A 86 9.77 8.60 1.87
C GLU A 86 10.22 7.17 1.61
N TYR A 87 10.16 6.37 2.65
CA TYR A 87 10.45 4.96 2.61
C TYR A 87 9.16 4.18 2.36
N GLY A 88 9.16 3.30 1.37
CA GLY A 88 8.00 2.48 1.04
C GLY A 88 8.10 1.81 -0.32
N GLU A 89 7.11 1.00 -0.60
CA GLU A 89 6.97 0.36 -1.91
C GLU A 89 6.32 1.32 -2.91
N ASN A 90 6.51 1.06 -4.20
CA ASN A 90 5.79 1.78 -5.25
C ASN A 90 4.29 1.45 -5.14
N PRO A 91 3.37 2.42 -5.35
CA PRO A 91 1.93 2.14 -5.37
C PRO A 91 1.51 0.99 -6.28
N ASN A 92 2.25 0.72 -7.37
CA ASN A 92 2.01 -0.43 -8.25
C ASN A 92 2.31 -1.79 -7.61
N GLN A 93 3.01 -1.82 -6.48
CA GLN A 93 3.48 -3.05 -5.81
C GLN A 93 2.79 -3.29 -4.46
N LEU A 94 1.70 -2.56 -4.20
CA LEU A 94 0.95 -2.68 -2.94
C LEU A 94 -0.03 -3.87 -2.93
N ASP A 95 -0.05 -4.70 -3.96
CA ASP A 95 -1.04 -5.76 -4.18
C ASP A 95 -0.77 -7.09 -3.47
N ASP A 96 0.36 -7.24 -2.80
CA ASP A 96 0.77 -8.53 -2.22
C ASP A 96 0.13 -8.86 -0.86
N ASN A 97 -0.52 -7.90 -0.21
CA ASN A 97 -1.05 -8.08 1.14
C ASN A 97 -2.58 -8.15 1.15
N TYR A 98 -3.11 -9.36 1.17
CA TYR A 98 -4.55 -9.60 1.25
C TYR A 98 -5.01 -9.94 2.67
N ILE A 99 -6.17 -9.42 3.04
CA ILE A 99 -6.84 -9.75 4.28
C ILE A 99 -8.36 -9.80 4.08
N ASN A 100 -9.02 -10.70 4.79
CA ASN A 100 -10.47 -10.68 4.90
C ASN A 100 -10.89 -9.72 6.01
N VAL A 101 -11.78 -8.81 5.68
CA VAL A 101 -12.36 -7.85 6.63
C VAL A 101 -13.88 -7.82 6.45
N ARG A 102 -14.57 -7.38 7.46
CA ARG A 102 -16.00 -7.11 7.38
C ARG A 102 -16.36 -5.78 8.03
N ASN A 103 -17.42 -5.17 7.60
CA ASN A 103 -18.07 -4.15 8.38
C ASN A 103 -18.54 -4.79 9.71
N ALA A 104 -18.19 -4.21 10.87
CA ALA A 104 -18.48 -4.80 12.17
C ALA A 104 -20.00 -5.00 12.42
N GLN A 105 -20.85 -4.30 11.68
CA GLN A 105 -22.32 -4.41 11.73
C GLN A 105 -22.86 -5.53 10.80
N ARG A 106 -22.00 -6.23 10.06
CA ARG A 106 -22.37 -7.28 9.09
C ARG A 106 -21.54 -8.54 9.34
N ASP A 107 -22.05 -9.67 8.89
CA ASP A 107 -21.39 -10.97 9.10
C ASP A 107 -20.51 -11.41 7.93
N GLU A 108 -20.66 -10.78 6.77
CA GLU A 108 -19.95 -11.19 5.55
C GLU A 108 -18.54 -10.60 5.48
N PHE A 109 -17.53 -11.47 5.36
CA PHE A 109 -16.16 -11.08 5.12
C PHE A 109 -15.91 -10.83 3.63
N LYS A 110 -15.16 -9.78 3.35
CA LYS A 110 -14.71 -9.41 2.01
C LYS A 110 -13.19 -9.33 2.00
N GLN A 111 -12.57 -9.79 0.92
CA GLN A 111 -11.13 -9.69 0.74
C GLN A 111 -10.76 -8.28 0.25
N VAL A 112 -9.78 -7.68 0.92
CA VAL A 112 -9.22 -6.38 0.54
C VAL A 112 -7.69 -6.44 0.57
N ILE A 113 -7.08 -5.53 -0.16
CA ILE A 113 -5.64 -5.27 -0.09
C ILE A 113 -5.41 -4.24 1.01
N TYR A 114 -4.34 -4.41 1.79
CA TYR A 114 -3.96 -3.45 2.81
C TYR A 114 -2.47 -3.13 2.77
N SER A 115 -2.12 -1.92 3.15
CA SER A 115 -0.73 -1.49 3.30
C SER A 115 -0.57 -0.52 4.46
N SER A 116 0.66 -0.46 5.00
CA SER A 116 1.03 0.53 6.01
C SER A 116 1.74 1.69 5.31
N LEU A 117 1.06 2.81 5.21
CA LEU A 117 1.53 4.00 4.53
C LEU A 117 1.63 5.18 5.51
N SER A 118 2.67 5.98 5.38
CA SER A 118 2.80 7.24 6.13
C SER A 118 2.00 8.37 5.47
N ASN A 119 1.72 9.43 6.22
CA ASN A 119 1.15 10.64 5.64
C ASN A 119 2.08 11.24 4.57
N LYS A 120 3.39 11.21 4.80
CA LYS A 120 4.38 11.69 3.83
C LYS A 120 4.32 10.93 2.52
N TYR A 121 4.06 9.61 2.59
CA TYR A 121 3.85 8.78 1.41
C TYR A 121 2.59 9.20 0.64
N ILE A 122 1.48 9.39 1.36
CA ILE A 122 0.20 9.85 0.78
C ILE A 122 0.39 11.20 0.07
N GLU A 123 1.12 12.12 0.70
CA GLU A 123 1.45 13.43 0.11
C GLU A 123 2.42 13.33 -1.07
N LEU A 124 3.45 12.47 -0.99
CA LEU A 124 4.45 12.29 -2.04
C LEU A 124 3.81 11.84 -3.35
N PHE A 125 2.91 10.87 -3.26
CA PHE A 125 2.19 10.35 -4.41
C PHE A 125 0.90 11.11 -4.74
N GLY A 126 0.52 12.12 -3.94
CA GLY A 126 -0.63 12.98 -4.20
C GLY A 126 -1.98 12.26 -4.12
N PHE A 127 -2.10 11.26 -3.25
CA PHE A 127 -3.39 10.62 -3.00
C PHE A 127 -4.40 11.62 -2.45
N GLN A 128 -5.61 11.61 -2.99
CA GLN A 128 -6.64 12.59 -2.66
C GLN A 128 -7.55 12.09 -1.54
N LEU A 129 -7.61 12.82 -0.44
CA LEU A 129 -8.60 12.61 0.61
C LEU A 129 -9.98 13.05 0.10
N LYS A 130 -10.99 12.22 0.29
CA LYS A 130 -12.39 12.47 -0.10
C LYS A 130 -13.28 12.78 1.10
N GLU A 131 -13.14 12.01 2.16
CA GLU A 131 -13.94 12.16 3.39
C GLU A 131 -13.06 11.99 4.61
N GLY A 132 -13.45 12.58 5.73
CA GLY A 132 -12.75 12.45 6.98
C GLY A 132 -11.39 13.14 7.01
N ARG A 133 -10.39 12.48 7.57
CA ARG A 133 -9.06 13.01 7.74
C ARG A 133 -7.96 11.96 7.55
N LEU A 134 -6.74 12.41 7.33
CA LEU A 134 -5.55 11.56 7.42
C LEU A 134 -5.15 11.33 8.89
N TRP A 135 -4.22 10.44 9.08
CA TRP A 135 -3.58 10.20 10.38
C TRP A 135 -2.94 11.48 10.92
N ASN A 136 -3.01 11.66 12.22
CA ASN A 136 -2.39 12.83 12.88
C ASN A 136 -1.63 12.36 14.13
N ASP A 137 -0.31 12.35 14.04
CA ASP A 137 0.59 11.89 15.10
C ASP A 137 0.42 12.64 16.45
N SER A 138 -0.19 13.84 16.42
CA SER A 138 -0.49 14.59 17.64
C SER A 138 -1.73 14.11 18.39
N VAL A 139 -2.62 13.35 17.72
CA VAL A 139 -3.93 12.96 18.24
C VAL A 139 -4.12 11.43 18.17
N ASP A 140 -3.51 10.78 17.20
CA ASP A 140 -3.68 9.35 16.94
C ASP A 140 -2.48 8.57 17.46
N GLN A 141 -2.76 7.46 18.15
CA GLN A 141 -1.73 6.53 18.60
C GLN A 141 -1.85 5.21 17.84
N TRP A 142 -0.74 4.53 17.67
CA TRP A 142 -0.72 3.20 17.01
C TRP A 142 -1.65 2.17 17.66
N THR A 143 -2.00 2.40 18.92
CA THR A 143 -2.93 1.57 19.70
C THR A 143 -4.41 1.91 19.47
N ASP A 144 -4.71 2.97 18.71
CA ASP A 144 -6.09 3.45 18.55
C ASP A 144 -6.93 2.64 17.55
N TYR A 145 -6.33 1.66 16.88
CA TYR A 145 -7.02 0.82 15.89
C TYR A 145 -7.81 1.64 14.88
N LYS A 146 -7.11 2.53 14.19
CA LYS A 146 -7.68 3.40 13.15
C LYS A 146 -7.17 2.99 11.78
N MET A 147 -7.97 3.23 10.75
CA MET A 147 -7.57 2.99 9.37
C MET A 147 -8.18 4.00 8.40
N ILE A 148 -7.54 4.12 7.26
CA ILE A 148 -8.02 4.87 6.10
C ILE A 148 -8.37 3.84 5.03
N ILE A 149 -9.46 4.03 4.33
CA ILE A 149 -9.92 3.17 3.25
C ILE A 149 -10.02 3.96 1.94
N ASN A 150 -10.15 3.28 0.82
CA ASN A 150 -10.47 3.91 -0.45
C ASN A 150 -11.97 3.82 -0.76
N GLU A 151 -12.42 4.52 -1.82
CA GLU A 151 -13.82 4.56 -2.23
C GLU A 151 -14.37 3.16 -2.56
N SER A 152 -13.56 2.32 -3.22
CA SER A 152 -13.93 0.92 -3.53
C SER A 152 -14.14 0.08 -2.28
N ALA A 153 -13.26 0.19 -1.29
CA ALA A 153 -13.42 -0.53 -0.03
C ALA A 153 -14.64 -0.01 0.75
N LYS A 154 -14.90 1.31 0.75
CA LYS A 154 -16.10 1.89 1.34
C LYS A 154 -17.36 1.29 0.74
N SER A 155 -17.42 1.21 -0.59
CA SER A 155 -18.56 0.61 -1.32
C SER A 155 -18.67 -0.90 -1.08
N LEU A 156 -17.56 -1.64 -1.15
CA LEU A 156 -17.51 -3.09 -0.95
C LEU A 156 -18.00 -3.49 0.44
N LEU A 157 -17.65 -2.72 1.46
CA LEU A 157 -18.02 -2.94 2.86
C LEU A 157 -19.35 -2.29 3.25
N GLU A 158 -20.03 -1.67 2.29
CA GLU A 158 -21.32 -1.00 2.47
C GLU A 158 -21.32 -0.03 3.67
N ILE A 159 -20.32 0.86 3.68
CA ILE A 159 -20.15 1.87 4.71
C ILE A 159 -20.82 3.16 4.28
N ASP A 160 -21.92 3.53 4.93
CA ASP A 160 -22.65 4.76 4.65
C ASP A 160 -22.03 5.97 5.36
N ASN A 161 -21.70 5.81 6.65
CA ASN A 161 -21.13 6.86 7.49
C ASN A 161 -19.79 6.43 8.09
N ILE A 162 -18.73 7.16 7.77
CA ILE A 162 -17.37 6.85 8.24
C ILE A 162 -17.17 7.12 9.74
N GLU A 163 -17.91 8.07 10.33
CA GLU A 163 -17.76 8.42 11.74
C GLU A 163 -18.12 7.27 12.68
N THR A 164 -19.04 6.42 12.24
CA THR A 164 -19.51 5.25 13.01
C THR A 164 -19.00 3.93 12.44
N ALA A 165 -18.23 3.97 11.35
CA ALA A 165 -17.77 2.79 10.66
C ALA A 165 -16.67 2.07 11.44
N LEU A 166 -16.90 0.80 11.69
CA LEU A 166 -15.93 -0.11 12.29
C LEU A 166 -15.68 -1.28 11.34
N ILE A 167 -14.42 -1.57 11.08
CA ILE A 167 -13.98 -2.67 10.24
C ILE A 167 -13.31 -3.73 11.11
N GLN A 168 -13.83 -4.95 11.04
CA GLN A 168 -13.32 -6.11 11.77
C GLN A 168 -12.47 -6.97 10.84
N PRO A 169 -11.14 -7.02 11.01
CA PRO A 169 -10.31 -8.00 10.33
C PRO A 169 -10.58 -9.43 10.83
N GLU A 170 -10.52 -10.41 9.93
CA GLU A 170 -10.61 -11.83 10.28
C GLU A 170 -9.46 -12.28 11.19
N ARG A 171 -8.26 -11.73 10.91
CA ARG A 171 -7.04 -11.96 11.69
C ARG A 171 -6.39 -10.64 12.06
N ARG A 172 -5.53 -10.66 13.05
CA ARG A 172 -4.75 -9.48 13.42
C ARG A 172 -3.86 -9.04 12.26
N LEU A 173 -3.80 -7.73 12.05
CA LEU A 173 -2.83 -7.15 11.14
C LEU A 173 -1.43 -7.30 11.75
N TRP A 174 -0.43 -7.61 10.92
CA TRP A 174 0.91 -7.97 11.39
C TRP A 174 1.57 -6.88 12.25
N TRP A 175 1.33 -5.61 11.98
CA TRP A 175 1.86 -4.49 12.77
C TRP A 175 1.20 -4.36 14.15
N SER A 176 0.06 -4.98 14.36
CA SER A 176 -0.62 -5.02 15.67
C SER A 176 -0.16 -6.19 16.55
N MET A 177 0.87 -6.92 16.14
CA MET A 177 1.41 -8.08 16.83
C MET A 177 2.37 -7.69 17.98
N SER A 178 1.98 -6.77 18.85
CA SER A 178 2.72 -6.50 20.07
C SER A 178 2.61 -7.66 21.07
N LYS A 179 3.66 -7.83 21.90
CA LYS A 179 3.77 -8.92 22.88
C LYS A 179 2.84 -8.77 24.11
N SER A 180 2.10 -7.66 24.22
CA SER A 180 1.24 -7.44 25.38
C SER A 180 -0.06 -8.27 25.33
N GLU A 181 -0.49 -8.77 26.48
CA GLU A 181 -1.72 -9.57 26.65
C GLU A 181 -3.00 -8.83 26.19
N GLU A 182 -3.06 -7.50 26.36
CA GLU A 182 -4.19 -6.68 25.93
C GLU A 182 -4.35 -6.65 24.41
N MET A 183 -3.27 -6.82 23.68
CA MET A 183 -3.28 -6.87 22.21
C MET A 183 -3.60 -8.25 21.63
N LYS A 184 -3.85 -9.28 22.46
CA LYS A 184 -4.35 -10.58 21.98
C LYS A 184 -5.77 -10.51 21.43
N LYS A 185 -6.53 -9.47 21.79
CA LYS A 185 -7.83 -9.19 21.19
C LYS A 185 -7.62 -8.62 19.78
N ASN A 186 -8.45 -9.00 18.86
CA ASN A 186 -8.49 -8.45 17.51
C ASN A 186 -9.66 -7.44 17.44
N PRO A 187 -9.48 -6.21 17.95
CA PRO A 187 -10.55 -5.22 17.98
C PRO A 187 -10.87 -4.72 16.58
N PRO A 188 -12.09 -4.22 16.36
CA PRO A 188 -12.40 -3.54 15.11
C PRO A 188 -11.64 -2.22 14.99
N TYR A 189 -11.34 -1.84 13.76
CA TYR A 189 -10.67 -0.59 13.43
C TYR A 189 -11.69 0.47 13.05
N GLN A 190 -11.55 1.67 13.59
CA GLN A 190 -12.36 2.82 13.22
C GLN A 190 -11.87 3.38 11.88
N VAL A 191 -12.78 3.64 10.97
CA VAL A 191 -12.49 4.38 9.73
C VAL A 191 -12.37 5.86 10.06
N ILE A 192 -11.22 6.46 9.75
CA ILE A 192 -10.98 7.89 10.00
C ILE A 192 -10.97 8.72 8.72
N GLY A 193 -10.81 8.10 7.57
CA GLY A 193 -10.79 8.78 6.30
C GLY A 193 -11.01 7.87 5.12
N VAL A 194 -11.41 8.48 4.01
CA VAL A 194 -11.57 7.82 2.70
C VAL A 194 -10.74 8.56 1.69
N ILE A 195 -9.87 7.83 0.99
CA ILE A 195 -9.10 8.36 -0.14
C ILE A 195 -9.76 7.93 -1.45
N LYS A 196 -9.50 8.70 -2.50
CA LYS A 196 -9.92 8.37 -3.86
C LYS A 196 -9.30 7.04 -4.28
N ASP A 197 -10.04 6.26 -5.07
CA ASP A 197 -9.50 5.05 -5.67
C ASP A 197 -8.26 5.35 -6.51
N PHE A 198 -7.30 4.47 -6.45
CA PHE A 198 -6.07 4.52 -7.24
C PHE A 198 -5.81 3.16 -7.88
N LYS A 199 -5.07 3.15 -8.98
CA LYS A 199 -4.75 1.92 -9.69
C LYS A 199 -3.50 1.29 -9.11
N ILE A 200 -3.65 0.03 -8.73
CA ILE A 200 -2.55 -0.88 -8.43
C ILE A 200 -2.25 -1.63 -9.73
N GLY A 201 -0.99 -1.77 -10.11
CA GLY A 201 -0.55 -2.34 -11.38
C GLY A 201 -0.79 -3.85 -11.54
#